data_5ed1be30399c131693bb0e20f10f915e
#
_entry.id   5ed1be30399c131693bb0e20f10f915e
#
_cell.length_a   1.000
_cell.length_b   1.000
_cell.length_c   1.000
_cell.angle_alpha   90.00
_cell.angle_beta   90.00
_cell.angle_gamma   90.00
#
_symmetry.space_group_name_H-M   'P 1'
#
loop_
_entity.id
_entity.type
_entity.pdbx_description
1 polymer ?
#
loop_
_entity_poly.entity_id
_entity_poly.type
_entity_poly.pdbx_seq_one_letter_code
_entity_poly.pdbx_strand_id
1 'polypeptide(L)'
;MIRKDDILKMTEKGISVFRYYLPVDFKVGKNFLNPFYKDTKASCNIYYERKAGVFKMKDFGNEDYSGDCFELVGRLNGLNSKEPKEFVEIMEIINRDLHLGLSAHEEYHVSHSKVPQKNEVVSEEPKAKSVRPYTVVQKPFTAAELAFWGKSGIGENILKAYRTVSLKK
;
A
#
# COMPACT_ATOMS: atom_id res chain seq x y z
N MET A 1 15.38 0.42 5.69
CA MET A 1 14.37 1.34 6.30
C MET A 1 13.45 1.85 5.21
N ILE A 2 12.13 1.84 5.40
CA ILE A 2 11.16 2.40 4.44
C ILE A 2 11.39 3.91 4.36
N ARG A 3 11.43 4.47 3.15
CA ARG A 3 11.61 5.92 2.95
C ARG A 3 10.31 6.56 2.50
N LYS A 4 10.10 7.81 2.95
CA LYS A 4 8.93 8.62 2.55
C LYS A 4 8.76 8.68 1.03
N ASP A 5 9.86 8.89 0.31
CA ASP A 5 9.85 9.04 -1.15
C ASP A 5 9.43 7.76 -1.87
N ASP A 6 9.78 6.59 -1.34
CA ASP A 6 9.36 5.31 -1.93
C ASP A 6 7.85 5.12 -1.81
N ILE A 7 7.27 5.45 -0.65
CA ILE A 7 5.81 5.45 -0.46
C ILE A 7 5.14 6.44 -1.42
N LEU A 8 5.61 7.67 -1.47
CA LEU A 8 5.04 8.70 -2.34
C LEU A 8 5.10 8.32 -3.82
N LYS A 9 6.19 7.67 -4.25
CA LYS A 9 6.35 7.17 -5.61
C LYS A 9 5.33 6.07 -5.94
N MET A 10 5.10 5.14 -5.03
CA MET A 10 4.18 4.02 -5.23
C MET A 10 2.71 4.41 -5.04
N THR A 11 2.43 5.51 -4.36
CA THR A 11 1.07 5.97 -4.07
C THR A 11 0.66 7.21 -4.87
N GLU A 12 1.26 7.41 -6.06
CA GLU A 12 0.96 8.56 -6.91
C GLU A 12 1.02 9.88 -6.13
N LYS A 13 2.14 10.12 -5.45
CA LYS A 13 2.37 11.32 -4.62
C LYS A 13 1.39 11.45 -3.44
N GLY A 14 0.92 10.32 -2.92
CA GLY A 14 0.06 10.21 -1.75
C GLY A 14 -1.44 10.19 -2.06
N ILE A 15 -1.90 10.37 -3.32
CA ILE A 15 -3.33 10.38 -3.63
C ILE A 15 -3.99 9.01 -3.39
N SER A 16 -3.29 7.91 -3.66
CA SER A 16 -3.79 6.56 -3.42
C SER A 16 -4.02 6.28 -1.93
N VAL A 17 -3.19 6.88 -1.05
CA VAL A 17 -3.39 6.81 0.40
C VAL A 17 -4.69 7.52 0.80
N PHE A 18 -4.93 8.74 0.29
CA PHE A 18 -6.20 9.42 0.53
C PHE A 18 -7.40 8.60 0.07
N ARG A 19 -7.33 7.99 -1.12
CA ARG A 19 -8.42 7.13 -1.64
C ARG A 19 -8.68 5.90 -0.79
N TYR A 20 -7.65 5.36 -0.14
CA TYR A 20 -7.79 4.20 0.72
C TYR A 20 -8.42 4.53 2.08
N TYR A 21 -7.97 5.62 2.71
CA TYR A 21 -8.38 5.94 4.08
C TYR A 21 -9.62 6.83 4.18
N LEU A 22 -9.99 7.56 3.11
CA LEU A 22 -11.20 8.35 3.10
C LEU A 22 -12.40 7.49 2.66
N PRO A 23 -13.41 7.28 3.53
CA PRO A 23 -14.59 6.46 3.21
C PRO A 23 -15.60 7.21 2.32
N VAL A 24 -15.14 8.15 1.52
CA VAL A 24 -15.97 8.96 0.61
C VAL A 24 -15.27 9.12 -0.74
N ASP A 25 -16.05 9.13 -1.81
CA ASP A 25 -15.54 9.51 -3.11
C ASP A 25 -15.29 11.01 -3.17
N PHE A 26 -14.10 11.38 -3.58
CA PHE A 26 -13.73 12.77 -3.78
C PHE A 26 -13.11 13.01 -5.17
N LYS A 27 -13.22 14.25 -5.63
CA LYS A 27 -12.52 14.73 -6.83
C LYS A 27 -11.49 15.76 -6.41
N VAL A 28 -10.25 15.62 -6.90
CA VAL A 28 -9.18 16.60 -6.66
C VAL A 28 -9.65 18.01 -7.06
N GLY A 29 -9.45 18.98 -6.19
CA GLY A 29 -9.87 20.36 -6.40
C GLY A 29 -11.36 20.63 -6.18
N LYS A 30 -12.14 19.65 -5.71
CA LYS A 30 -13.55 19.84 -5.36
C LYS A 30 -13.74 19.61 -3.86
N ASN A 31 -14.60 20.45 -3.27
CA ASN A 31 -14.93 20.30 -1.86
C ASN A 31 -15.86 19.12 -1.61
N PHE A 32 -15.66 18.45 -0.48
CA PHE A 32 -16.48 17.35 0.04
C PHE A 32 -16.68 17.51 1.55
N LEU A 33 -17.64 16.75 2.11
CA LEU A 33 -17.88 16.71 3.56
C LEU A 33 -16.79 15.89 4.25
N ASN A 34 -16.26 16.36 5.37
CA ASN A 34 -15.33 15.55 6.16
C ASN A 34 -16.04 14.33 6.75
N PRO A 35 -15.57 13.10 6.47
CA PRO A 35 -16.24 11.89 6.96
C PRO A 35 -15.94 11.56 8.44
N PHE A 36 -14.98 12.24 9.06
CA PHE A 36 -14.49 11.90 10.39
C PHE A 36 -15.19 12.67 11.52
N TYR A 37 -16.00 13.65 11.19
CA TYR A 37 -16.85 14.36 12.15
C TYR A 37 -18.18 14.79 11.50
N LYS A 38 -19.14 15.28 12.31
CA LYS A 38 -20.41 15.78 11.80
C LYS A 38 -20.19 17.11 11.07
N ASP A 39 -19.90 17.03 9.79
CA ASP A 39 -19.76 18.17 8.90
C ASP A 39 -21.09 18.47 8.18
N THR A 40 -21.49 19.73 8.14
CA THR A 40 -22.74 20.17 7.50
C THR A 40 -22.50 20.95 6.21
N LYS A 41 -21.25 21.33 5.95
CA LYS A 41 -20.86 22.12 4.79
C LYS A 41 -19.57 21.57 4.20
N ALA A 42 -19.59 21.22 2.90
CA ALA A 42 -18.43 20.70 2.21
C ALA A 42 -17.22 21.64 2.34
N SER A 43 -16.33 21.34 3.29
CA SER A 43 -15.17 22.16 3.67
C SER A 43 -13.83 21.48 3.38
N CYS A 44 -13.81 20.16 3.13
CA CYS A 44 -12.59 19.45 2.79
C CYS A 44 -12.27 19.52 1.30
N ASN A 45 -11.00 19.63 0.98
CA ASN A 45 -10.51 19.60 -0.39
C ASN A 45 -9.17 18.82 -0.47
N ILE A 46 -9.02 17.99 -1.48
CA ILE A 46 -7.73 17.37 -1.82
C ILE A 46 -7.15 18.13 -3.02
N TYR A 47 -5.91 18.60 -2.88
CA TYR A 47 -5.22 19.38 -3.91
C TYR A 47 -3.75 18.97 -4.03
N TYR A 48 -3.17 19.25 -5.18
CA TYR A 48 -1.75 19.01 -5.41
C TYR A 48 -0.92 20.24 -5.00
N GLU A 49 -0.06 20.07 -3.98
CA GLU A 49 0.86 21.10 -3.52
C GLU A 49 2.13 21.08 -4.39
N ARG A 50 2.24 22.04 -5.29
CA ARG A 50 3.35 22.06 -6.28
C ARG A 50 4.74 22.20 -5.65
N LYS A 51 4.87 22.96 -4.55
CA LYS A 51 6.16 23.17 -3.87
C LYS A 51 6.64 21.91 -3.17
N ALA A 52 5.75 21.18 -2.51
CA ALA A 52 6.07 19.95 -1.84
C ALA A 52 6.04 18.72 -2.79
N GLY A 53 5.43 18.84 -3.96
CA GLY A 53 5.33 17.76 -4.94
C GLY A 53 4.40 16.62 -4.53
N VAL A 54 3.45 16.86 -3.61
CA VAL A 54 2.57 15.86 -3.04
C VAL A 54 1.11 16.33 -2.99
N PHE A 55 0.18 15.39 -2.88
CA PHE A 55 -1.20 15.73 -2.58
C PHE A 55 -1.36 16.03 -1.10
N LYS A 56 -2.19 17.02 -0.81
CA LYS A 56 -2.58 17.43 0.54
C LYS A 56 -4.09 17.55 0.67
N MET A 57 -4.57 17.34 1.86
CA MET A 57 -5.93 17.65 2.28
C MET A 57 -5.94 18.97 3.02
N LYS A 58 -6.90 19.83 2.73
CA LYS A 58 -7.23 21.02 3.51
C LYS A 58 -8.67 20.90 3.95
N ASP A 59 -8.88 21.03 5.24
CA ASP A 59 -10.21 21.19 5.83
C ASP A 59 -10.34 22.64 6.35
N PHE A 60 -11.27 23.38 5.78
CA PHE A 60 -11.54 24.76 6.20
C PHE A 60 -12.47 24.83 7.43
N GLY A 61 -13.11 23.73 7.79
CA GLY A 61 -13.96 23.63 8.97
C GLY A 61 -13.19 23.17 10.22
N ASN A 62 -12.17 22.33 10.03
CA ASN A 62 -11.33 21.84 11.12
C ASN A 62 -9.90 21.61 10.61
N GLU A 63 -8.99 22.51 11.00
CA GLU A 63 -7.58 22.45 10.58
C GLU A 63 -6.85 21.17 10.99
N ASP A 64 -7.35 20.47 12.01
CA ASP A 64 -6.79 19.21 12.47
C ASP A 64 -6.74 18.13 11.39
N TYR A 65 -7.60 18.19 10.39
CA TYR A 65 -7.61 17.27 9.25
C TYR A 65 -6.88 17.82 8.02
N SER A 66 -6.12 18.90 8.19
CA SER A 66 -5.28 19.45 7.10
C SER A 66 -3.89 18.84 7.14
N GLY A 67 -3.34 18.51 5.96
CA GLY A 67 -1.98 17.99 5.86
C GLY A 67 -1.74 17.04 4.69
N ASP A 68 -0.60 16.37 4.69
CA ASP A 68 -0.31 15.33 3.70
C ASP A 68 -0.91 13.97 4.10
N CYS A 69 -0.71 12.95 3.28
CA CYS A 69 -1.27 11.63 3.53
C CYS A 69 -0.72 10.96 4.81
N PHE A 70 0.51 11.29 5.22
CA PHE A 70 1.10 10.78 6.45
C PHE A 70 0.45 11.43 7.69
N GLU A 71 0.13 12.71 7.61
CA GLU A 71 -0.58 13.42 8.68
C GLU A 71 -2.00 12.86 8.87
N LEU A 72 -2.70 12.54 7.77
CA LEU A 72 -4.00 11.87 7.85
C LEU A 72 -3.89 10.50 8.53
N VAL A 73 -2.98 9.63 8.06
CA VAL A 73 -2.83 8.28 8.62
C VAL A 73 -2.37 8.32 10.07
N GLY A 74 -1.45 9.24 10.41
CA GLY A 74 -1.03 9.46 11.80
C GLY A 74 -2.22 9.81 12.69
N ARG A 75 -3.04 10.77 12.28
CA ARG A 75 -4.25 11.15 13.03
C ARG A 75 -5.23 10.00 13.24
N LEU A 76 -5.50 9.23 12.18
CA LEU A 76 -6.42 8.09 12.27
C LEU A 76 -5.93 6.98 13.20
N ASN A 77 -4.61 6.88 13.41
CA ASN A 77 -3.99 5.89 14.30
C ASN A 77 -3.52 6.48 15.65
N GLY A 78 -3.78 7.77 15.93
CA GLY A 78 -3.34 8.42 17.16
C GLY A 78 -1.83 8.65 17.23
N LEU A 79 -1.15 8.74 16.09
CA LEU A 79 0.29 8.92 15.94
C LEU A 79 0.61 10.35 15.48
N ASN A 80 1.73 10.89 15.95
CA ASN A 80 2.24 12.20 15.57
C ASN A 80 3.25 12.11 14.42
N SER A 81 2.86 12.55 13.23
CA SER A 81 3.72 12.54 12.04
C SER A 81 4.99 13.39 12.17
N LYS A 82 5.11 14.23 13.19
CA LYS A 82 6.29 15.06 13.47
C LYS A 82 7.31 14.35 14.37
N GLU A 83 6.90 13.27 15.07
CA GLU A 83 7.78 12.46 15.87
C GLU A 83 8.48 11.39 15.01
N PRO A 84 9.83 11.36 14.96
CA PRO A 84 10.54 10.48 14.04
C PRO A 84 10.20 8.99 14.20
N LYS A 85 10.00 8.51 15.41
CA LYS A 85 9.64 7.12 15.70
C LYS A 85 8.23 6.80 15.20
N GLU A 86 7.27 7.65 15.53
CA GLU A 86 5.88 7.50 15.13
C GLU A 86 5.71 7.69 13.61
N PHE A 87 6.53 8.53 12.98
CA PHE A 87 6.55 8.68 11.53
C PHE A 87 6.99 7.39 10.81
N VAL A 88 7.97 6.66 11.37
CA VAL A 88 8.35 5.34 10.85
C VAL A 88 7.17 4.36 10.94
N GLU A 89 6.47 4.34 12.07
CA GLU A 89 5.29 3.50 12.27
C GLU A 89 4.16 3.85 11.28
N ILE A 90 3.91 5.14 11.05
CA ILE A 90 2.96 5.60 10.02
C ILE A 90 3.34 5.06 8.63
N MET A 91 4.62 5.11 8.27
CA MET A 91 5.09 4.57 6.98
C MET A 91 4.91 3.05 6.89
N GLU A 92 5.13 2.32 7.98
CA GLU A 92 4.90 0.88 8.04
C GLU A 92 3.41 0.53 7.93
N ILE A 93 2.53 1.30 8.57
CA ILE A 93 1.07 1.16 8.44
C ILE A 93 0.65 1.34 6.98
N ILE A 94 1.09 2.43 6.31
CA ILE A 94 0.76 2.67 4.90
C ILE A 94 1.28 1.55 4.00
N ASN A 95 2.53 1.12 4.22
CA ASN A 95 3.13 0.03 3.45
C ASN A 95 2.36 -1.28 3.58
N ARG A 96 1.94 -1.62 4.80
CA ARG A 96 1.16 -2.81 5.11
C ARG A 96 -0.23 -2.74 4.48
N ASP A 97 -0.96 -1.65 4.73
CA ASP A 97 -2.37 -1.51 4.39
C ASP A 97 -2.59 -1.40 2.87
N LEU A 98 -1.69 -0.72 2.17
CA LEU A 98 -1.71 -0.61 0.70
C LEU A 98 -0.91 -1.71 0.00
N HIS A 99 -0.34 -2.67 0.74
CA HIS A 99 0.45 -3.79 0.20
C HIS A 99 1.57 -3.35 -0.74
N LEU A 100 2.30 -2.29 -0.36
CA LEU A 100 3.33 -1.70 -1.24
C LEU A 100 4.58 -2.57 -1.40
N GLY A 101 4.78 -3.56 -0.52
CA GLY A 101 5.91 -4.49 -0.60
C GLY A 101 7.26 -3.85 -0.29
N LEU A 102 7.26 -2.66 0.33
CA LEU A 102 8.49 -2.00 0.75
C LEU A 102 9.00 -2.71 2.00
N SER A 103 10.02 -3.54 1.83
CA SER A 103 10.73 -4.14 2.96
C SER A 103 11.83 -3.19 3.45
N ALA A 104 12.18 -3.32 4.73
CA ALA A 104 13.42 -2.71 5.25
C ALA A 104 14.61 -3.49 4.67
N HIS A 105 14.83 -3.37 3.35
CA HIS A 105 16.00 -3.97 2.72
C HIS A 105 17.25 -3.24 3.19
N GLU A 106 18.21 -4.00 3.69
CA GLU A 106 19.62 -3.62 3.72
C GLU A 106 20.00 -3.14 2.32
N GLU A 107 20.64 -2.00 2.27
CA GLU A 107 21.06 -1.36 1.03
C GLU A 107 21.99 -2.28 0.26
N TYR A 108 21.51 -2.89 -0.80
CA TYR A 108 22.38 -3.31 -1.89
C TYR A 108 22.77 -2.05 -2.65
N HIS A 109 23.91 -1.47 -2.26
CA HIS A 109 24.59 -0.49 -3.07
C HIS A 109 25.00 -1.15 -4.39
N VAL A 110 24.22 -0.98 -5.43
CA VAL A 110 24.70 -1.16 -6.79
C VAL A 110 25.55 0.07 -7.09
N SER A 111 26.82 -0.01 -6.73
CA SER A 111 27.84 0.89 -7.27
C SER A 111 27.89 0.68 -8.78
N HIS A 112 27.46 1.66 -9.53
CA HIS A 112 27.81 1.77 -10.94
C HIS A 112 29.33 2.04 -11.07
N SER A 113 30.10 0.98 -10.95
CA SER A 113 31.51 0.99 -11.35
C SER A 113 31.58 0.67 -12.82
N LYS A 114 32.27 1.56 -13.52
CA LYS A 114 32.62 1.51 -14.94
C LYS A 114 33.11 0.12 -15.34
N VAL A 115 32.62 -0.36 -16.47
CA VAL A 115 33.09 -1.53 -17.18
C VAL A 115 34.58 -1.42 -17.50
N PRO A 116 35.42 -2.39 -17.14
CA PRO A 116 36.60 -2.74 -17.90
C PRO A 116 36.35 -4.08 -18.61
N GLN A 117 36.73 -4.09 -19.90
CA GLN A 117 36.72 -5.25 -20.74
C GLN A 117 37.72 -6.32 -20.30
N LYS A 118 37.24 -7.57 -20.42
CA LYS A 118 37.98 -8.79 -20.80
C LYS A 118 39.14 -9.27 -19.94
N ASN A 119 38.92 -10.40 -19.26
CA ASN A 119 39.79 -11.58 -19.43
C ASN A 119 39.07 -12.81 -18.86
N GLU A 120 39.07 -13.87 -19.63
CA GLU A 120 38.56 -15.20 -19.33
C GLU A 120 39.38 -15.83 -18.18
N VAL A 121 38.69 -16.25 -17.09
CA VAL A 121 39.16 -17.33 -16.23
C VAL A 121 37.97 -18.15 -15.80
N VAL A 122 37.98 -19.41 -16.13
CA VAL A 122 37.09 -20.49 -15.73
C VAL A 122 37.13 -20.63 -14.21
N SER A 123 35.99 -20.57 -13.54
CA SER A 123 35.81 -21.19 -12.22
C SER A 123 34.33 -21.40 -11.90
N GLU A 124 34.03 -22.63 -11.77
CA GLU A 124 32.93 -23.37 -11.14
C GLU A 124 31.71 -22.60 -10.64
N GLU A 125 30.58 -22.85 -11.30
CA GLU A 125 29.24 -22.46 -10.87
C GLU A 125 28.87 -23.14 -9.53
N PRO A 126 28.35 -22.39 -8.54
CA PRO A 126 27.65 -23.01 -7.44
C PRO A 126 26.30 -23.53 -7.96
N LYS A 127 26.10 -24.84 -7.89
CA LYS A 127 24.86 -25.54 -8.27
C LYS A 127 23.63 -24.83 -7.69
N ALA A 128 22.90 -24.14 -8.52
CA ALA A 128 21.58 -23.63 -8.24
C ALA A 128 20.70 -24.82 -7.86
N LYS A 129 20.14 -24.82 -6.62
CA LYS A 129 19.11 -25.76 -6.24
C LYS A 129 17.94 -25.56 -7.21
N SER A 130 17.63 -26.59 -8.00
CA SER A 130 16.53 -26.56 -8.95
C SER A 130 15.23 -26.24 -8.21
N VAL A 131 14.73 -25.02 -8.39
CA VAL A 131 13.36 -24.67 -7.99
C VAL A 131 12.46 -25.47 -8.92
N ARG A 132 11.80 -26.51 -8.38
CA ARG A 132 10.82 -27.28 -9.14
C ARG A 132 9.68 -26.30 -9.48
N PRO A 133 9.31 -26.16 -10.78
CA PRO A 133 8.17 -25.32 -11.14
C PRO A 133 6.91 -25.93 -10.53
N TYR A 134 6.22 -25.17 -9.68
CA TYR A 134 4.94 -25.57 -9.15
C TYR A 134 3.88 -25.39 -10.23
N THR A 135 3.29 -26.50 -10.68
CA THR A 135 2.11 -26.45 -11.54
C THR A 135 0.88 -26.34 -10.65
N VAL A 136 0.23 -25.19 -10.68
CA VAL A 136 -1.01 -24.95 -9.94
C VAL A 136 -2.17 -25.46 -10.78
N VAL A 137 -2.84 -26.51 -10.30
CA VAL A 137 -4.04 -27.07 -10.95
C VAL A 137 -5.26 -26.65 -10.15
N GLN A 138 -6.18 -25.93 -10.79
CA GLN A 138 -7.46 -25.57 -10.21
C GLN A 138 -8.40 -26.78 -10.17
N LYS A 139 -9.21 -26.88 -9.13
CA LYS A 139 -10.26 -27.88 -8.99
C LYS A 139 -11.55 -27.25 -8.52
N PRO A 140 -12.72 -27.92 -8.72
CA PRO A 140 -13.95 -27.51 -8.07
C PRO A 140 -13.83 -27.52 -6.55
N PHE A 141 -14.56 -26.63 -5.87
CA PHE A 141 -14.66 -26.67 -4.41
C PHE A 141 -15.29 -27.98 -3.95
N THR A 142 -14.67 -28.60 -2.95
CA THR A 142 -15.25 -29.76 -2.28
C THR A 142 -16.32 -29.35 -1.28
N ALA A 143 -17.21 -30.27 -0.90
CA ALA A 143 -18.23 -30.01 0.12
C ALA A 143 -17.62 -29.54 1.46
N ALA A 144 -16.46 -30.07 1.84
CA ALA A 144 -15.76 -29.67 3.06
C ALA A 144 -15.23 -28.22 2.99
N GLU A 145 -14.69 -27.82 1.83
CA GLU A 145 -14.24 -26.44 1.60
C GLU A 145 -15.42 -25.44 1.62
N LEU A 146 -16.53 -25.80 0.99
CA LEU A 146 -17.74 -24.96 1.03
C LEU A 146 -18.33 -24.89 2.44
N ALA A 147 -18.33 -25.97 3.21
CA ALA A 147 -18.75 -25.97 4.61
C ALA A 147 -17.83 -25.10 5.49
N PHE A 148 -16.52 -25.09 5.24
CA PHE A 148 -15.57 -24.22 5.92
C PHE A 148 -15.90 -22.74 5.69
N TRP A 149 -16.09 -22.33 4.44
CA TRP A 149 -16.45 -20.97 4.10
C TRP A 149 -17.86 -20.59 4.60
N GLY A 150 -18.80 -21.53 4.57
CA GLY A 150 -20.15 -21.35 5.06
C GLY A 150 -20.23 -21.00 6.56
N LYS A 151 -19.30 -21.50 7.39
CA LYS A 151 -19.19 -21.13 8.81
C LYS A 151 -18.96 -19.64 9.03
N SER A 152 -18.32 -18.97 8.07
CA SER A 152 -18.07 -17.53 8.07
C SER A 152 -19.11 -16.74 7.25
N GLY A 153 -20.23 -17.37 6.87
CA GLY A 153 -21.28 -16.73 6.07
C GLY A 153 -20.92 -16.51 4.60
N ILE A 154 -19.82 -17.12 4.11
CA ILE A 154 -19.34 -16.96 2.75
C ILE A 154 -19.88 -18.11 1.90
N GLY A 155 -20.92 -17.84 1.11
CA GLY A 155 -21.49 -18.79 0.17
C GLY A 155 -20.72 -18.92 -1.13
N GLU A 156 -21.01 -19.97 -1.90
CA GLU A 156 -20.38 -20.25 -3.20
C GLU A 156 -20.48 -19.07 -4.19
N ASN A 157 -21.59 -18.34 -4.15
CA ASN A 157 -21.82 -17.17 -5.01
C ASN A 157 -20.79 -16.04 -4.71
N ILE A 158 -20.44 -15.86 -3.43
CA ILE A 158 -19.44 -14.89 -2.99
C ILE A 158 -18.06 -15.34 -3.48
N LEU A 159 -17.70 -16.61 -3.29
CA LEU A 159 -16.43 -17.15 -3.76
C LEU A 159 -16.26 -16.97 -5.28
N LYS A 160 -17.31 -17.20 -6.06
CA LYS A 160 -17.32 -16.97 -7.51
C LYS A 160 -17.18 -15.49 -7.87
N ALA A 161 -17.89 -14.60 -7.18
CA ALA A 161 -17.82 -13.16 -7.42
C ALA A 161 -16.41 -12.60 -7.19
N TYR A 162 -15.69 -13.11 -6.17
CA TYR A 162 -14.31 -12.74 -5.87
C TYR A 162 -13.26 -13.60 -6.59
N ARG A 163 -13.66 -14.41 -7.58
CA ARG A 163 -12.76 -15.29 -8.36
C ARG A 163 -11.87 -16.19 -7.50
N THR A 164 -12.35 -16.58 -6.32
CA THR A 164 -11.66 -17.52 -5.45
C THR A 164 -11.65 -18.90 -6.08
N VAL A 165 -10.53 -19.60 -6.02
CA VAL A 165 -10.36 -20.93 -6.62
C VAL A 165 -9.84 -21.93 -5.58
N SER A 166 -10.24 -23.21 -5.71
CA SER A 166 -9.64 -24.30 -4.96
C SER A 166 -8.50 -24.92 -5.75
N LEU A 167 -7.44 -25.30 -5.05
CA LEU A 167 -6.24 -25.85 -5.67
C LEU A 167 -6.07 -27.33 -5.32
N LYS A 168 -5.55 -28.10 -6.28
CA LYS A 168 -5.15 -29.48 -6.05
C LYS A 168 -3.79 -29.47 -5.34
N LYS A 169 -3.69 -30.18 -4.19
CA LYS A 169 -2.41 -30.43 -3.53
C LYS A 169 -1.64 -31.50 -4.28
#